data_71a74cf1a6533aa4892c6fc5fae8e67c
#
_entry.id   71a74cf1a6533aa4892c6fc5fae8e67c
#
_cell.length_a   1.000
_cell.length_b   1.000
_cell.length_c   1.000
_cell.angle_alpha   90.00
_cell.angle_beta   90.00
_cell.angle_gamma   90.00
#
_symmetry.space_group_name_H-M   'P 1'
#
loop_
_entity.id
_entity.type
_entity.pdbx_description
1 polymer ?
#
loop_
_entity_poly.entity_id
_entity_poly.type
_entity_poly.pdbx_seq_one_letter_code
_entity_poly.pdbx_strand_id
1 'polypeptide(L)'
;DSYIAFHGNDCYFGTAAKKKMGTEGYQVVYELKRVIGLDEDDESIDEDKEKWPFKIVGNDRGKACIQLELPFNGETITRTVDPEVLVAQYLNHLLEERVENRLRCKAVFTIPAKFSNVQREAMKSAVNQLRLADVRFFPEPTAAAMAYIRESPSIVDNSCIVVYDFGGGTFDVSVLRYSH
;
A
#
# COMPACT_ATOMS: atom_id res chain seq x y z
N ASP A 1 -4.63 10.02 -0.97
CA ASP A 1 -4.32 9.34 -2.25
C ASP A 1 -2.95 8.64 -2.13
N SER A 2 -2.90 7.32 -2.35
CA SER A 2 -1.67 6.50 -2.29
C SER A 2 -0.99 6.45 -3.65
N TYR A 3 -0.45 7.58 -4.07
CA TYR A 3 0.24 7.78 -5.34
C TYR A 3 1.68 8.22 -5.11
N ILE A 4 2.59 7.74 -5.94
CA ILE A 4 3.98 8.19 -6.01
C ILE A 4 4.28 8.58 -7.46
N ALA A 5 4.88 9.71 -7.71
CA ALA A 5 5.29 10.13 -9.05
C ALA A 5 6.79 10.43 -9.07
N PHE A 6 7.44 10.01 -10.13
CA PHE A 6 8.86 10.18 -10.35
C PHE A 6 9.11 11.00 -11.62
N HIS A 7 10.09 11.90 -11.56
CA HIS A 7 10.61 12.63 -12.70
C HIS A 7 12.10 12.88 -12.50
N GLY A 8 12.94 12.21 -13.25
CA GLY A 8 14.39 12.23 -13.00
C GLY A 8 14.73 11.78 -11.58
N ASN A 9 15.28 12.69 -10.79
CA ASN A 9 15.61 12.46 -9.38
C ASN A 9 14.51 12.94 -8.40
N ASP A 10 13.47 13.60 -8.90
CA ASP A 10 12.41 14.13 -8.07
C ASP A 10 11.34 13.08 -7.79
N CYS A 11 10.80 13.11 -6.56
CA CYS A 11 9.73 12.23 -6.12
C CYS A 11 8.61 13.04 -5.47
N TYR A 12 7.38 12.76 -5.87
CA TYR A 12 6.16 13.39 -5.39
C TYR A 12 5.24 12.34 -4.75
N PHE A 13 4.44 12.74 -3.76
CA PHE A 13 3.56 11.82 -3.04
C PHE A 13 2.11 12.34 -2.97
N GLY A 14 1.18 11.39 -2.77
CA GLY A 14 -0.22 11.70 -2.52
C GLY A 14 -0.91 12.44 -3.65
N THR A 15 -1.67 13.47 -3.31
CA THR A 15 -2.42 14.28 -4.29
C THR A 15 -1.51 15.02 -5.29
N ALA A 16 -0.31 15.42 -4.86
CA ALA A 16 0.67 16.04 -5.76
C ALA A 16 1.15 15.05 -6.83
N ALA A 17 1.40 13.80 -6.45
CA ALA A 17 1.75 12.73 -7.40
C ALA A 17 0.58 12.41 -8.34
N LYS A 18 -0.65 12.28 -7.82
CA LYS A 18 -1.83 12.00 -8.63
C LYS A 18 -2.07 13.02 -9.74
N LYS A 19 -1.81 14.31 -9.47
CA LYS A 19 -1.92 15.39 -10.47
C LYS A 19 -0.90 15.27 -11.61
N LYS A 20 0.14 14.44 -11.47
CA LYS A 20 1.15 14.19 -12.51
C LYS A 20 0.75 13.07 -13.48
N MET A 21 -0.37 12.38 -13.22
CA MET A 21 -0.84 11.30 -14.10
C MET A 21 -1.12 11.84 -15.51
N GLY A 22 -0.58 11.14 -16.52
CA GLY A 22 -0.66 11.54 -17.93
C GLY A 22 0.21 12.74 -18.32
N THR A 23 1.03 13.28 -17.41
CA THR A 23 1.98 14.34 -17.74
C THR A 23 3.27 13.74 -18.29
N GLU A 24 3.74 14.26 -19.43
CA GLU A 24 4.97 13.79 -20.07
C GLU A 24 6.17 13.87 -19.13
N GLY A 25 7.02 12.85 -19.17
CA GLY A 25 8.23 12.74 -18.34
C GLY A 25 7.98 12.27 -16.90
N TYR A 26 6.72 12.14 -16.47
CA TYR A 26 6.39 11.60 -15.15
C TYR A 26 5.98 10.12 -15.23
N GLN A 27 6.56 9.31 -14.35
CA GLN A 27 6.09 7.96 -14.08
C GLN A 27 5.30 7.96 -12.77
N VAL A 28 4.02 7.56 -12.83
CA VAL A 28 3.13 7.57 -11.67
C VAL A 28 2.79 6.13 -11.28
N VAL A 29 3.05 5.80 -10.01
CA VAL A 29 2.80 4.48 -9.42
C VAL A 29 1.70 4.59 -8.36
N TYR A 30 0.77 3.67 -8.37
CA TYR A 30 -0.33 3.59 -7.41
C TYR A 30 -0.77 2.13 -7.21
N GLU A 31 -1.68 1.88 -6.29
CA GLU A 31 -2.19 0.54 -5.97
C GLU A 31 -1.11 -0.49 -5.57
N LEU A 32 0.00 -0.04 -4.98
CA LEU A 32 1.09 -0.90 -4.52
C LEU A 32 0.61 -2.06 -3.63
N LYS A 33 -0.49 -1.87 -2.92
CA LYS A 33 -1.15 -2.89 -2.10
C LYS A 33 -1.58 -4.13 -2.93
N ARG A 34 -1.82 -3.97 -4.23
CA ARG A 34 -2.22 -5.07 -5.13
C ARG A 34 -1.02 -5.85 -5.67
N VAL A 35 0.18 -5.29 -5.60
CA VAL A 35 1.41 -5.88 -6.16
C VAL A 35 2.32 -6.46 -5.08
N ILE A 36 2.31 -5.84 -3.89
CA ILE A 36 3.27 -6.16 -2.81
C ILE A 36 3.24 -7.65 -2.44
N GLY A 37 4.41 -8.27 -2.45
CA GLY A 37 4.63 -9.67 -2.06
C GLY A 37 4.19 -10.71 -3.10
N LEU A 38 3.65 -10.31 -4.25
CA LEU A 38 3.24 -11.23 -5.31
C LEU A 38 4.42 -11.64 -6.20
N ASP A 39 4.22 -12.68 -6.98
CA ASP A 39 5.12 -13.09 -8.07
C ASP A 39 4.74 -12.32 -9.35
N GLU A 40 5.67 -12.18 -10.30
CA GLU A 40 5.42 -11.41 -11.52
C GLU A 40 4.33 -12.01 -12.40
N ASP A 41 4.19 -13.33 -12.34
CA ASP A 41 3.22 -14.14 -13.09
C ASP A 41 1.92 -14.44 -12.33
N ASP A 42 1.68 -13.76 -11.19
CA ASP A 42 0.46 -13.91 -10.41
C ASP A 42 -0.76 -13.44 -11.23
N GLU A 43 -1.68 -14.38 -11.53
CA GLU A 43 -2.88 -14.13 -12.34
C GLU A 43 -3.81 -13.06 -11.74
N SER A 44 -3.73 -12.82 -10.45
CA SER A 44 -4.59 -11.83 -9.76
C SER A 44 -4.35 -10.38 -10.17
N ILE A 45 -3.22 -10.10 -10.81
CA ILE A 45 -2.84 -8.75 -11.29
C ILE A 45 -2.79 -8.63 -12.83
N ASP A 46 -3.14 -9.67 -13.59
CA ASP A 46 -3.01 -9.64 -15.05
C ASP A 46 -3.88 -8.56 -15.69
N GLU A 47 -5.14 -8.43 -15.28
CA GLU A 47 -6.02 -7.39 -15.78
C GLU A 47 -5.55 -5.97 -15.39
N ASP A 48 -4.85 -5.84 -14.28
CA ASP A 48 -4.36 -4.56 -13.78
C ASP A 48 -3.08 -4.14 -14.50
N LYS A 49 -2.20 -5.09 -14.84
CA LYS A 49 -1.00 -4.85 -15.64
C LYS A 49 -1.30 -4.11 -16.95
N GLU A 50 -2.47 -4.39 -17.56
CA GLU A 50 -2.92 -3.72 -18.78
C GLU A 50 -3.35 -2.26 -18.56
N LYS A 51 -3.77 -1.91 -17.34
CA LYS A 51 -4.33 -0.60 -16.98
C LYS A 51 -3.30 0.34 -16.36
N TRP A 52 -2.27 -0.21 -15.75
CA TRP A 52 -1.25 0.60 -15.08
C TRP A 52 -0.31 1.31 -16.06
N PRO A 53 0.07 2.57 -15.80
CA PRO A 53 1.01 3.32 -16.63
C PRO A 53 2.48 2.91 -16.40
N PHE A 54 2.72 1.91 -15.57
CA PHE A 54 4.02 1.34 -15.26
C PHE A 54 4.01 -0.15 -15.56
N LYS A 55 5.20 -0.74 -15.76
CA LYS A 55 5.32 -2.17 -16.03
C LYS A 55 5.64 -2.95 -14.76
N ILE A 56 5.12 -4.16 -14.68
CA ILE A 56 5.54 -5.15 -13.69
C ILE A 56 6.54 -6.08 -14.35
N VAL A 57 7.65 -6.33 -13.66
CA VAL A 57 8.73 -7.23 -14.10
C VAL A 57 9.18 -8.09 -12.91
N GLY A 58 9.71 -9.27 -13.18
CA GLY A 58 10.28 -10.14 -12.13
C GLY A 58 11.69 -9.69 -11.73
N ASN A 59 11.99 -9.85 -10.44
CA ASN A 59 13.38 -9.85 -9.98
C ASN A 59 14.00 -11.26 -10.10
N ASP A 60 15.26 -11.42 -9.70
CA ASP A 60 15.98 -12.71 -9.73
C ASP A 60 15.29 -13.85 -8.98
N ARG A 61 14.29 -13.54 -8.16
CA ARG A 61 13.48 -14.50 -7.38
C ARG A 61 12.07 -14.68 -7.95
N GLY A 62 11.77 -14.08 -9.12
CA GLY A 62 10.44 -14.09 -9.72
C GLY A 62 9.41 -13.20 -9.02
N LYS A 63 9.84 -12.33 -8.08
CA LYS A 63 8.92 -11.42 -7.40
C LYS A 63 8.58 -10.22 -8.26
N ALA A 64 7.31 -9.79 -8.22
CA ALA A 64 6.81 -8.65 -8.92
C ALA A 64 7.52 -7.37 -8.45
N CYS A 65 8.13 -6.66 -9.39
CA CYS A 65 8.79 -5.38 -9.21
C CYS A 65 8.22 -4.35 -10.18
N ILE A 66 8.34 -3.08 -9.85
CA ILE A 66 7.89 -1.99 -10.68
C ILE A 66 9.05 -1.48 -11.52
N GLN A 67 8.89 -1.51 -12.84
CA GLN A 67 9.83 -0.92 -13.78
C GLN A 67 9.45 0.55 -14.01
N LEU A 68 10.40 1.43 -13.76
CA LEU A 68 10.31 2.87 -14.00
C LEU A 68 11.20 3.26 -15.17
N GLU A 69 10.66 4.06 -16.08
CA GLU A 69 11.39 4.67 -17.20
C GLU A 69 11.49 6.18 -16.92
N LEU A 70 12.67 6.64 -16.53
CA LEU A 70 12.87 7.99 -15.99
C LEU A 70 13.76 8.82 -16.92
N PRO A 71 13.39 10.06 -17.25
CA PRO A 71 14.28 10.98 -17.99
C PRO A 71 15.46 11.37 -17.10
N PHE A 72 16.67 11.25 -17.63
CA PHE A 72 17.89 11.64 -16.95
C PHE A 72 18.95 12.11 -17.95
N ASN A 73 19.37 13.37 -17.86
CA ASN A 73 20.39 13.98 -18.75
C ASN A 73 20.09 13.83 -20.26
N GLY A 74 18.82 13.90 -20.67
CA GLY A 74 18.40 13.75 -22.06
C GLY A 74 18.26 12.31 -22.56
N GLU A 75 18.52 11.33 -21.71
CA GLU A 75 18.31 9.90 -21.96
C GLU A 75 17.19 9.36 -21.06
N THR A 76 16.66 8.20 -21.41
CA THR A 76 15.73 7.46 -20.55
C THR A 76 16.47 6.34 -19.83
N ILE A 77 16.48 6.38 -18.52
CA ILE A 77 17.03 5.31 -17.70
C ILE A 77 15.91 4.41 -17.18
N THR A 78 16.15 3.10 -17.21
CA THR A 78 15.24 2.10 -16.65
C THR A 78 15.70 1.71 -15.25
N ARG A 79 14.80 1.73 -14.27
CA ARG A 79 15.03 1.26 -12.91
C ARG A 79 13.96 0.27 -12.51
N THR A 80 14.36 -0.81 -11.87
CA THR A 80 13.45 -1.79 -11.25
C THR A 80 13.46 -1.58 -9.74
N VAL A 81 12.27 -1.46 -9.15
CA VAL A 81 12.11 -1.14 -7.73
C VAL A 81 11.11 -2.11 -7.09
N ASP A 82 11.49 -2.68 -5.95
CA ASP A 82 10.60 -3.54 -5.17
C ASP A 82 9.42 -2.73 -4.62
N PRO A 83 8.17 -3.27 -4.64
CA PRO A 83 6.99 -2.61 -4.08
C PRO A 83 7.16 -2.24 -2.61
N GLU A 84 7.87 -3.05 -1.82
CA GLU A 84 8.18 -2.80 -0.41
C GLU A 84 8.97 -1.51 -0.20
N VAL A 85 9.91 -1.20 -1.10
CA VAL A 85 10.69 0.05 -1.06
C VAL A 85 9.80 1.24 -1.32
N LEU A 86 8.91 1.15 -2.32
CA LEU A 86 7.97 2.22 -2.65
C LEU A 86 6.95 2.46 -1.53
N VAL A 87 6.44 1.39 -0.93
CA VAL A 87 5.54 1.48 0.24
C VAL A 87 6.28 2.14 1.41
N ALA A 88 7.53 1.73 1.69
CA ALA A 88 8.33 2.35 2.74
C ALA A 88 8.57 3.84 2.49
N GLN A 89 8.89 4.24 1.26
CA GLN A 89 9.07 5.65 0.89
C GLN A 89 7.79 6.46 1.10
N TYR A 90 6.64 5.92 0.65
CA TYR A 90 5.35 6.57 0.85
C TYR A 90 5.00 6.75 2.32
N LEU A 91 5.15 5.71 3.12
CA LEU A 91 4.89 5.74 4.56
C LEU A 91 5.88 6.67 5.28
N ASN A 92 7.14 6.68 4.84
CA ASN A 92 8.17 7.60 5.34
C ASN A 92 7.76 9.06 5.16
N HIS A 93 7.29 9.41 3.97
CA HIS A 93 6.79 10.76 3.66
C HIS A 93 5.62 11.15 4.59
N LEU A 94 4.65 10.25 4.82
CA LEU A 94 3.54 10.51 5.74
C LEU A 94 3.98 10.73 7.18
N LEU A 95 5.03 10.02 7.62
CA LEU A 95 5.56 10.15 8.98
C LEU A 95 6.40 11.41 9.15
N GLU A 96 7.13 11.86 8.12
CA GLU A 96 7.94 13.09 8.15
C GLU A 96 7.09 14.32 8.46
N GLU A 97 5.91 14.38 7.92
CA GLU A 97 4.99 15.51 8.15
C GLU A 97 4.35 15.52 9.55
N ARG A 98 4.35 14.40 10.29
CA ARG A 98 3.48 14.22 11.46
C ARG A 98 4.17 13.66 12.70
N VAL A 99 5.38 13.15 12.58
CA VAL A 99 6.06 12.42 13.66
C VAL A 99 7.46 12.98 13.88
N GLU A 100 7.65 13.74 14.96
CA GLU A 100 8.94 14.34 15.33
C GLU A 100 9.99 13.30 15.75
N ASN A 101 9.58 12.25 16.47
CA ASN A 101 10.49 11.22 16.96
C ASN A 101 9.96 9.80 16.70
N ARG A 102 10.45 9.17 15.64
CA ARG A 102 10.04 7.84 15.21
C ARG A 102 10.39 6.74 16.20
N LEU A 103 11.52 6.86 16.89
CA LEU A 103 11.97 5.87 17.87
C LEU A 103 11.07 5.81 19.12
N ARG A 104 10.15 6.77 19.28
CA ARG A 104 9.13 6.78 20.32
C ARG A 104 7.71 6.55 19.77
N CYS A 105 7.57 6.47 18.46
CA CYS A 105 6.28 6.30 17.79
C CYS A 105 5.88 4.82 17.78
N LYS A 106 4.68 4.53 18.25
CA LYS A 106 3.99 3.24 18.08
C LYS A 106 2.97 3.38 16.96
N ALA A 107 2.93 2.43 16.05
CA ALA A 107 2.02 2.48 14.92
C ALA A 107 1.21 1.18 14.77
N VAL A 108 -0.02 1.35 14.31
CA VAL A 108 -0.86 0.24 13.84
C VAL A 108 -1.09 0.44 12.34
N PHE A 109 -0.75 -0.58 11.57
CA PHE A 109 -1.00 -0.62 10.14
C PHE A 109 -2.16 -1.56 9.85
N THR A 110 -3.18 -1.06 9.17
CA THR A 110 -4.26 -1.91 8.70
C THR A 110 -3.87 -2.55 7.37
N ILE A 111 -4.21 -3.83 7.24
CA ILE A 111 -3.97 -4.63 6.03
C ILE A 111 -5.26 -5.36 5.64
N PRO A 112 -5.45 -5.71 4.35
CA PRO A 112 -6.58 -6.52 3.92
C PRO A 112 -6.67 -7.83 4.69
N ALA A 113 -7.88 -8.25 5.04
CA ALA A 113 -8.10 -9.53 5.73
C ALA A 113 -7.59 -10.72 4.90
N LYS A 114 -7.71 -10.63 3.58
CA LYS A 114 -7.33 -11.67 2.61
C LYS A 114 -5.85 -11.69 2.22
N PHE A 115 -5.01 -10.78 2.75
CA PHE A 115 -3.57 -10.83 2.48
C PHE A 115 -3.01 -12.20 2.82
N SER A 116 -2.28 -12.78 1.86
CA SER A 116 -1.50 -14.00 2.07
C SER A 116 -0.38 -13.76 3.09
N ASN A 117 0.21 -14.83 3.60
CA ASN A 117 1.36 -14.70 4.49
C ASN A 117 2.54 -14.00 3.80
N VAL A 118 2.74 -14.24 2.50
CA VAL A 118 3.81 -13.59 1.73
C VAL A 118 3.59 -12.07 1.66
N GLN A 119 2.38 -11.64 1.35
CA GLN A 119 2.02 -10.21 1.33
C GLN A 119 2.16 -9.56 2.72
N ARG A 120 1.79 -10.28 3.79
CA ARG A 120 1.99 -9.79 5.18
C ARG A 120 3.46 -9.61 5.52
N GLU A 121 4.33 -10.55 5.14
CA GLU A 121 5.77 -10.42 5.36
C GLU A 121 6.38 -9.31 4.51
N ALA A 122 5.94 -9.13 3.28
CA ALA A 122 6.37 -8.02 2.43
C ALA A 122 5.98 -6.66 3.05
N MET A 123 4.75 -6.51 3.56
CA MET A 123 4.35 -5.31 4.31
C MET A 123 5.18 -5.10 5.58
N LYS A 124 5.49 -6.16 6.32
CA LYS A 124 6.40 -6.05 7.48
C LYS A 124 7.79 -5.58 7.07
N SER A 125 8.32 -6.11 5.96
CA SER A 125 9.60 -5.69 5.40
C SER A 125 9.61 -4.19 5.07
N ALA A 126 8.54 -3.69 4.43
CA ALA A 126 8.38 -2.27 4.14
C ALA A 126 8.36 -1.41 5.41
N VAL A 127 7.54 -1.80 6.39
CA VAL A 127 7.34 -1.04 7.64
C VAL A 127 8.60 -1.06 8.54
N ASN A 128 9.37 -2.15 8.55
CA ASN A 128 10.60 -2.24 9.32
C ASN A 128 11.66 -1.19 8.91
N GLN A 129 11.61 -0.71 7.66
CA GLN A 129 12.49 0.35 7.19
C GLN A 129 12.20 1.72 7.86
N LEU A 130 11.03 1.90 8.47
CA LEU A 130 10.61 3.16 9.10
C LEU A 130 11.21 3.39 10.48
N ARG A 131 11.83 2.40 11.11
CA ARG A 131 12.48 2.45 12.43
C ARG A 131 11.55 2.97 13.54
N LEU A 132 10.32 2.47 13.59
CA LEU A 132 9.33 2.79 14.62
C LEU A 132 9.62 2.00 15.91
N ALA A 133 9.15 2.52 17.06
CA ALA A 133 9.36 1.90 18.38
C ALA A 133 8.57 0.59 18.54
N ASP A 134 7.34 0.53 18.03
CA ASP A 134 6.47 -0.64 18.06
C ASP A 134 5.55 -0.61 16.83
N VAL A 135 5.32 -1.77 16.23
CA VAL A 135 4.49 -1.92 15.04
C VAL A 135 3.55 -3.07 15.22
N ARG A 136 2.26 -2.83 14.96
CA ARG A 136 1.23 -3.86 14.92
C ARG A 136 0.48 -3.82 13.60
N PHE A 137 0.10 -5.00 13.12
CA PHE A 137 -0.76 -5.16 11.96
C PHE A 137 -2.15 -5.59 12.39
N PHE A 138 -3.16 -5.02 11.76
CA PHE A 138 -4.55 -5.28 12.09
C PHE A 138 -5.39 -5.43 10.81
N PRO A 139 -6.34 -6.39 10.74
CA PRO A 139 -7.19 -6.52 9.55
C PRO A 139 -8.08 -5.28 9.38
N GLU A 140 -8.15 -4.74 8.16
CA GLU A 140 -8.95 -3.55 7.82
C GLU A 140 -10.42 -3.67 8.25
N PRO A 141 -11.14 -4.79 7.95
CA PRO A 141 -12.54 -4.91 8.35
C PRO A 141 -12.71 -4.97 9.88
N THR A 142 -11.74 -5.55 10.59
CA THR A 142 -11.79 -5.59 12.04
C THR A 142 -11.60 -4.19 12.64
N ALA A 143 -10.69 -3.40 12.08
CA ALA A 143 -10.49 -2.01 12.51
C ALA A 143 -11.76 -1.17 12.27
N ALA A 144 -12.41 -1.32 11.12
CA ALA A 144 -13.67 -0.65 10.79
C ALA A 144 -14.79 -1.04 11.75
N ALA A 145 -14.95 -2.35 12.03
CA ALA A 145 -15.95 -2.84 13.00
C ALA A 145 -15.70 -2.30 14.42
N MET A 146 -14.44 -2.26 14.87
CA MET A 146 -14.11 -1.69 16.19
C MET A 146 -14.44 -0.21 16.28
N ALA A 147 -14.17 0.57 15.24
CA ALA A 147 -14.55 1.98 15.21
C ALA A 147 -16.07 2.14 15.30
N TYR A 148 -16.83 1.35 14.55
CA TYR A 148 -18.27 1.36 14.56
C TYR A 148 -18.86 0.97 15.92
N ILE A 149 -18.35 -0.09 16.55
CA ILE A 149 -18.79 -0.54 17.89
C ILE A 149 -18.59 0.58 18.91
N ARG A 150 -17.45 1.26 18.88
CA ARG A 150 -17.14 2.35 19.81
C ARG A 150 -18.13 3.52 19.70
N GLU A 151 -18.65 3.79 18.50
CA GLU A 151 -19.60 4.87 18.24
C GLU A 151 -21.06 4.44 18.38
N SER A 152 -21.33 3.13 18.54
CA SER A 152 -22.67 2.55 18.54
C SER A 152 -22.92 1.73 19.82
N PRO A 153 -23.20 2.37 20.96
CA PRO A 153 -23.34 1.70 22.25
C PRO A 153 -24.54 0.73 22.34
N SER A 154 -25.41 0.70 21.34
CA SER A 154 -26.55 -0.24 21.26
C SER A 154 -26.16 -1.63 20.75
N ILE A 155 -24.91 -1.85 20.32
CA ILE A 155 -24.46 -3.16 19.87
C ILE A 155 -24.28 -4.06 21.09
N VAL A 156 -24.99 -5.19 21.07
CA VAL A 156 -24.96 -6.18 22.14
C VAL A 156 -23.94 -7.30 21.86
N ASP A 157 -23.53 -7.98 22.90
CA ASP A 157 -22.66 -9.15 22.82
C ASP A 157 -23.24 -10.21 21.85
N ASN A 158 -22.38 -10.93 21.14
CA ASN A 158 -22.71 -11.87 20.08
C ASN A 158 -23.37 -11.28 18.81
N SER A 159 -23.40 -9.96 18.66
CA SER A 159 -23.85 -9.35 17.41
C SER A 159 -22.96 -9.73 16.24
N CYS A 160 -23.59 -9.93 15.06
CA CYS A 160 -22.87 -10.06 13.80
C CYS A 160 -22.76 -8.68 13.13
N ILE A 161 -21.55 -8.32 12.75
CA ILE A 161 -21.26 -7.06 12.04
C ILE A 161 -20.79 -7.40 10.63
N VAL A 162 -21.46 -6.86 9.64
CA VAL A 162 -21.04 -6.97 8.24
C VAL A 162 -20.28 -5.70 7.87
N VAL A 163 -19.04 -5.86 7.48
CA VAL A 163 -18.23 -4.77 6.90
C VAL A 163 -18.26 -4.92 5.41
N TYR A 164 -18.80 -3.91 4.75
CA TYR A 164 -18.89 -3.78 3.31
C TYR A 164 -17.93 -2.69 2.88
N ASP A 165 -16.75 -3.08 2.39
CA ASP A 165 -15.69 -2.16 1.96
C ASP A 165 -15.68 -2.07 0.44
N PHE A 166 -16.15 -0.94 -0.07
CA PHE A 166 -16.20 -0.63 -1.51
C PHE A 166 -15.30 0.57 -1.80
N GLY A 167 -14.04 0.29 -2.07
CA GLY A 167 -13.01 1.28 -2.36
C GLY A 167 -12.88 1.61 -3.85
N GLY A 168 -11.88 2.42 -4.19
CA GLY A 168 -11.59 2.83 -5.57
C GLY A 168 -11.07 1.73 -6.49
N GLY A 169 -10.52 0.64 -5.94
CA GLY A 169 -9.91 -0.45 -6.71
C GLY A 169 -10.26 -1.85 -6.19
N THR A 170 -10.87 -1.96 -5.00
CA THR A 170 -11.23 -3.25 -4.40
C THR A 170 -12.62 -3.22 -3.79
N PHE A 171 -13.23 -4.40 -3.78
CA PHE A 171 -14.47 -4.66 -3.08
C PHE A 171 -14.28 -5.87 -2.14
N ASP A 172 -14.48 -5.66 -0.87
CA ASP A 172 -14.35 -6.68 0.16
C ASP A 172 -15.57 -6.71 1.08
N VAL A 173 -16.05 -7.92 1.39
CA VAL A 173 -17.11 -8.13 2.40
C VAL A 173 -16.56 -9.04 3.49
N SER A 174 -16.74 -8.62 4.73
CA SER A 174 -16.34 -9.39 5.90
C SER A 174 -17.48 -9.49 6.91
N VAL A 175 -17.66 -10.67 7.49
CA VAL A 175 -18.61 -10.90 8.56
C VAL A 175 -17.84 -11.17 9.85
N LEU A 176 -18.11 -10.37 10.87
CA LEU A 176 -17.41 -10.39 12.14
C LEU A 176 -18.42 -10.65 13.27
N ARG A 177 -18.04 -11.45 14.26
CA ARG A 177 -18.82 -11.60 15.48
C ARG A 177 -18.18 -10.76 16.58
N TYR A 178 -18.98 -9.90 17.19
CA TYR A 178 -18.59 -9.15 18.37
C TYR A 178 -18.82 -10.02 19.61
N SER A 179 -17.81 -10.20 20.45
CA SER A 179 -17.89 -10.85 21.75
C SER A 179 -17.05 -10.07 22.75
N HIS A 180 -17.62 -9.87 23.93
CA HIS A 180 -16.92 -9.27 25.08
C HIS A 180 -15.87 -10.20 25.65
#